data_f86e5cfc235278d6106bbf96deec354b
#
_entry.id   f86e5cfc235278d6106bbf96deec354b
#
_cell.length_a   1.000
_cell.length_b   1.000
_cell.length_c   1.000
_cell.angle_alpha   90.00
_cell.angle_beta   90.00
_cell.angle_gamma   90.00
#
_symmetry.space_group_name_H-M   'P 1'
#
loop_
_entity.id
_entity.type
_entity.pdbx_description
1 polymer ?
#
loop_
_entity_poly.entity_id
_entity_poly.type
_entity_poly.pdbx_seq_one_letter_code
_entity_poly.pdbx_strand_id
1 'polypeptide(L)'
;MSYRVETTPRFDKEFKKLDKYTQRILKSWIQKNLFACDNPREHGKGLTANLNGLWRYRIGDYRLICDIQDEELVILALTVGHRREIYDTENKLYYIERTEGG
;
A
#
# COMPACT_ATOMS: atom_id res chain seq x y z
N MET A 1 2.83 10.56 -18.10
CA MET A 1 1.51 10.04 -17.77
C MET A 1 1.41 9.87 -16.27
N SER A 2 0.26 10.12 -15.71
CA SER A 2 0.14 10.14 -14.26
C SER A 2 -0.65 8.94 -13.76
N TYR A 3 -0.18 8.40 -12.63
CA TYR A 3 -0.85 7.30 -11.96
C TYR A 3 -1.97 7.83 -11.08
N ARG A 4 -3.02 7.03 -10.93
CA ARG A 4 -4.06 7.31 -9.95
C ARG A 4 -3.93 6.31 -8.80
N VAL A 5 -4.42 6.69 -7.64
CA VAL A 5 -4.41 5.83 -6.45
C VAL A 5 -5.81 5.28 -6.25
N GLU A 6 -5.91 3.97 -6.15
CA GLU A 6 -7.15 3.28 -5.82
C GLU A 6 -6.95 2.47 -4.55
N THR A 7 -8.02 2.23 -3.83
CA THR A 7 -7.96 1.51 -2.56
C THR A 7 -8.79 0.24 -2.65
N THR A 8 -8.52 -0.68 -1.71
CA THR A 8 -9.28 -1.91 -1.57
C THR A 8 -10.16 -1.82 -0.33
N PRO A 9 -11.20 -2.64 -0.22
CA PRO A 9 -12.02 -2.69 1.01
C PRO A 9 -11.20 -2.97 2.25
N ARG A 10 -10.18 -3.80 2.14
CA ARG A 10 -9.28 -4.08 3.27
C ARG A 10 -8.52 -2.83 3.69
N PHE A 11 -7.92 -2.12 2.73
CA PHE A 11 -7.22 -0.88 3.05
C PHE A 11 -8.17 0.13 3.70
N ASP A 12 -9.35 0.31 3.14
CA ASP A 12 -10.32 1.26 3.66
C ASP A 12 -10.70 0.95 5.11
N LYS A 13 -10.89 -0.32 5.42
CA LYS A 13 -11.23 -0.77 6.77
C LYS A 13 -10.08 -0.51 7.74
N GLU A 14 -8.87 -0.83 7.33
CA GLU A 14 -7.68 -0.60 8.17
C GLU A 14 -7.44 0.89 8.40
N PHE A 15 -7.59 1.68 7.34
CA PHE A 15 -7.38 3.12 7.41
C PHE A 15 -8.37 3.78 8.38
N LYS A 16 -9.62 3.37 8.35
CA LYS A 16 -10.65 3.91 9.24
C LYS A 16 -10.37 3.64 10.71
N LYS A 17 -9.63 2.59 11.02
CA LYS A 17 -9.29 2.24 12.40
C LYS A 17 -8.15 3.06 12.97
N LEU A 18 -7.41 3.77 12.12
CA LEU A 18 -6.31 4.61 12.57
C LEU A 18 -6.85 5.89 13.18
N ASP A 19 -6.07 6.48 14.10
CA ASP A 19 -6.44 7.78 14.66
C ASP A 19 -6.38 8.85 13.57
N LYS A 20 -7.09 9.93 13.78
CA LYS A 20 -7.23 10.97 12.76
C LYS A 20 -5.92 11.66 12.40
N TYR A 21 -5.02 11.78 13.36
CA TYR A 21 -3.70 12.34 13.12
C TYR A 21 -2.91 11.48 12.13
N THR A 22 -2.89 10.18 12.36
CA THR A 22 -2.22 9.22 11.49
C THR A 22 -2.87 9.20 10.11
N GLN A 23 -4.20 9.21 10.05
CA GLN A 23 -4.91 9.28 8.77
C GLN A 23 -4.49 10.50 7.96
N ARG A 24 -4.37 11.66 8.60
CA ARG A 24 -3.96 12.89 7.95
C ARG A 24 -2.54 12.80 7.38
N ILE A 25 -1.63 12.25 8.17
CA ILE A 25 -0.24 12.09 7.73
C ILE A 25 -0.16 11.17 6.52
N LEU A 26 -0.83 10.02 6.58
CA LEU A 26 -0.84 9.07 5.48
C LEU A 26 -1.46 9.67 4.22
N LYS A 27 -2.61 10.29 4.39
CA LYS A 27 -3.32 10.89 3.26
C LYS A 27 -2.50 12.01 2.60
N SER A 28 -1.89 12.85 3.42
CA SER A 28 -1.04 13.93 2.93
C SER A 28 0.16 13.39 2.15
N TRP A 29 0.80 12.35 2.68
CA TRP A 29 1.95 11.74 2.01
C TRP A 29 1.54 11.13 0.66
N ILE A 30 0.42 10.41 0.64
CA ILE A 30 -0.09 9.77 -0.58
C ILE A 30 -0.42 10.84 -1.63
N GLN A 31 -1.10 11.91 -1.22
CA GLN A 31 -1.45 12.98 -2.14
C GLN A 31 -0.21 13.68 -2.70
N LYS A 32 0.79 13.88 -1.87
CA LYS A 32 2.01 14.57 -2.28
C LYS A 32 2.90 13.71 -3.19
N ASN A 33 3.00 12.43 -2.92
CA ASN A 33 4.01 11.58 -3.54
C ASN A 33 3.46 10.59 -4.55
N LEU A 34 2.22 10.16 -4.43
CA LEU A 34 1.66 9.12 -5.28
C LEU A 34 0.56 9.62 -6.20
N PHE A 35 -0.28 10.52 -5.72
CA PHE A 35 -1.38 11.02 -6.52
C PHE A 35 -0.84 11.80 -7.70
N ALA A 36 -1.24 11.40 -8.90
CA ALA A 36 -0.80 11.99 -10.16
C ALA A 36 0.73 11.96 -10.36
N CYS A 37 1.44 11.00 -9.75
CA CYS A 37 2.88 10.86 -9.95
C CYS A 37 3.18 10.21 -11.30
N ASP A 38 4.37 10.48 -11.82
CA ASP A 38 4.84 9.87 -13.06
C ASP A 38 5.57 8.55 -12.80
N ASN A 39 6.26 8.46 -11.67
CA ASN A 39 7.02 7.25 -11.33
C ASN A 39 6.70 6.81 -9.90
N PRO A 40 5.80 5.83 -9.75
CA PRO A 40 5.43 5.34 -8.42
C PRO A 40 6.56 4.60 -7.70
N ARG A 41 7.62 4.23 -8.41
CA ARG A 41 8.76 3.52 -7.84
C ARG A 41 9.90 4.43 -7.41
N GLU A 42 9.70 5.72 -7.49
CA GLU A 42 10.66 6.71 -6.98
C GLU A 42 10.83 6.61 -5.47
N HIS A 43 9.75 6.25 -4.78
CA HIS A 43 9.75 6.02 -3.33
C HIS A 43 9.48 4.55 -3.06
N GLY A 44 9.89 4.08 -1.90
CA GLY A 44 9.56 2.74 -1.45
C GLY A 44 10.50 1.67 -1.96
N LYS A 45 10.06 0.43 -1.85
CA LYS A 45 10.88 -0.74 -2.13
C LYS A 45 10.01 -1.92 -2.58
N GLY A 46 10.52 -2.69 -3.54
CA GLY A 46 9.85 -3.92 -3.96
C GLY A 46 9.92 -5.01 -2.90
N LEU A 47 8.87 -5.79 -2.80
CA LEU A 47 8.83 -6.93 -1.90
C LEU A 47 9.29 -8.18 -2.63
N THR A 48 9.72 -9.19 -1.85
CA THR A 48 10.29 -10.42 -2.38
C THR A 48 9.50 -11.63 -1.89
N ALA A 49 9.96 -12.83 -2.30
CA ALA A 49 9.35 -14.10 -1.94
C ALA A 49 7.87 -14.16 -2.31
N ASN A 50 7.00 -14.48 -1.37
CA ASN A 50 5.56 -14.64 -1.62
C ASN A 50 4.87 -13.37 -2.08
N LEU A 51 5.47 -12.22 -1.78
CA LEU A 51 4.90 -10.92 -2.13
C LEU A 51 5.63 -10.28 -3.30
N ASN A 52 6.35 -11.07 -4.08
CA ASN A 52 7.05 -10.59 -5.24
C ASN A 52 6.09 -9.89 -6.20
N GLY A 53 6.48 -8.68 -6.62
CA GLY A 53 5.63 -7.86 -7.48
C GLY A 53 4.86 -6.78 -6.74
N LEU A 54 4.78 -6.86 -5.41
CA LEU A 54 4.17 -5.81 -4.61
C LEU A 54 5.20 -4.79 -4.20
N TRP A 55 4.73 -3.62 -3.82
CA TRP A 55 5.58 -2.48 -3.49
C TRP A 55 5.22 -1.92 -2.14
N ARG A 56 6.24 -1.57 -1.34
CA ARG A 56 6.04 -1.05 0.01
C ARG A 56 6.52 0.39 0.10
N TYR A 57 5.65 1.25 0.61
CA TYR A 57 6.01 2.62 0.95
C TYR A 57 6.15 2.75 2.46
N ARG A 58 7.13 3.52 2.86
CA ARG A 58 7.43 3.78 4.26
C ARG A 58 7.01 5.19 4.59
N ILE A 59 6.01 5.34 5.47
CA ILE A 59 5.48 6.64 5.86
C ILE A 59 5.57 6.72 7.38
N GLY A 60 6.68 7.29 7.88
CA GLY A 60 6.96 7.28 9.31
C GLY A 60 7.04 5.87 9.85
N ASP A 61 6.28 5.57 10.88
CA ASP A 61 6.21 4.23 11.45
C ASP A 61 5.20 3.32 10.75
N TYR A 62 4.56 3.82 9.69
CA TYR A 62 3.56 3.06 8.97
C TYR A 62 4.11 2.53 7.65
N ARG A 63 3.52 1.43 7.21
CA ARG A 63 3.87 0.80 5.93
C ARG A 63 2.61 0.66 5.11
N LEU A 64 2.71 1.03 3.86
CA LEU A 64 1.64 0.93 2.87
C LEU A 64 2.09 -0.07 1.80
N ILE A 65 1.33 -1.13 1.61
CA ILE A 65 1.62 -2.14 0.59
C ILE A 65 0.69 -1.93 -0.57
N CYS A 66 1.26 -1.83 -1.76
CA CYS A 66 0.51 -1.56 -2.98
C CYS A 66 0.86 -2.53 -4.09
N ASP A 67 -0.08 -2.65 -5.00
CA ASP A 67 0.15 -3.31 -6.29
C ASP A 67 0.18 -2.23 -7.35
N ILE A 68 1.33 -2.06 -7.99
CA ILE A 68 1.50 -1.06 -9.04
C ILE A 68 1.14 -1.69 -10.38
N GLN A 69 0.05 -1.23 -10.95
CA GLN A 69 -0.48 -1.74 -12.21
C GLN A 69 -0.12 -0.76 -13.32
N ASP A 70 1.02 -0.98 -13.96
CA ASP A 70 1.57 -0.03 -14.91
C ASP A 70 0.70 0.16 -16.14
N GLU A 71 0.09 -0.91 -16.64
CA GLU A 71 -0.77 -0.82 -17.82
C GLU A 71 -2.01 0.02 -17.58
N GLU A 72 -2.49 0.01 -16.35
CA GLU A 72 -3.67 0.76 -15.94
C GLU A 72 -3.33 2.14 -15.39
N LEU A 73 -2.04 2.41 -15.14
CA LEU A 73 -1.56 3.60 -14.45
C LEU A 73 -2.23 3.74 -13.07
N VAL A 74 -2.28 2.64 -12.34
CA VAL A 74 -2.93 2.56 -11.02
C VAL A 74 -1.94 2.10 -9.96
N ILE A 75 -1.99 2.76 -8.82
CA ILE A 75 -1.35 2.29 -7.59
C ILE A 75 -2.48 1.81 -6.69
N LEU A 76 -2.62 0.50 -6.56
CA LEU A 76 -3.70 -0.10 -5.78
C LEU A 76 -3.24 -0.35 -4.36
N ALA A 77 -3.80 0.39 -3.40
CA ALA A 77 -3.47 0.25 -1.98
C ALA A 77 -4.14 -1.00 -1.41
N LEU A 78 -3.34 -1.96 -0.99
CA LEU A 78 -3.82 -3.26 -0.52
C LEU A 78 -3.98 -3.30 1.00
N THR A 79 -3.00 -2.77 1.75
CA THR A 79 -3.04 -2.80 3.21
C THR A 79 -2.13 -1.70 3.77
N VAL A 80 -2.47 -1.24 4.96
CA VAL A 80 -1.67 -0.27 5.69
C VAL A 80 -1.65 -0.65 7.17
N GLY A 81 -0.50 -0.48 7.81
CA GLY A 81 -0.38 -0.77 9.22
C GLY A 81 0.93 -0.26 9.80
N HIS A 82 1.01 -0.31 11.13
CA HIS A 82 2.22 0.05 11.85
C HIS A 82 3.33 -0.94 11.47
N ARG A 83 4.58 -0.47 11.46
CA ARG A 83 5.73 -1.29 11.06
C ARG A 83 5.80 -2.63 11.79
N ARG A 84 5.34 -2.69 13.05
CA ARG A 84 5.30 -3.92 13.82
C ARG A 84 4.29 -4.92 13.29
N GLU A 85 3.17 -4.42 12.81
CA GLU A 85 2.10 -5.26 12.26
C GLU A 85 2.43 -5.76 10.86
N ILE A 86 3.20 -5.00 10.11
CA ILE A 86 3.57 -5.36 8.74
C ILE A 86 4.46 -6.61 8.70
N TYR A 87 5.29 -6.84 9.71
CA TYR A 87 6.07 -8.08 9.77
C TYR A 87 5.18 -9.32 9.84
N ASP A 88 4.08 -9.23 10.59
CA ASP A 88 3.08 -10.30 10.61
C ASP A 88 2.20 -10.25 9.37
N THR A 89 2.09 -9.08 8.77
CA THR A 89 1.23 -8.83 7.61
C THR A 89 1.77 -9.46 6.33
N GLU A 90 3.06 -9.66 6.20
CA GLU A 90 3.59 -10.40 5.06
C GLU A 90 2.95 -11.77 4.98
N ASN A 91 2.78 -12.43 6.13
CA ASN A 91 2.07 -13.70 6.19
C ASN A 91 0.58 -13.55 5.96
N LYS A 92 -0.02 -12.47 6.44
CA LYS A 92 -1.45 -12.21 6.24
C LYS A 92 -1.77 -11.94 4.78
N LEU A 93 -0.92 -11.19 4.09
CA LEU A 93 -1.10 -10.96 2.67
C LEU A 93 -0.98 -12.26 1.89
N TYR A 94 -0.05 -13.11 2.27
CA TYR A 94 0.09 -14.43 1.66
C TYR A 94 -1.19 -15.24 1.81
N TYR A 95 -1.79 -15.22 2.99
CA TYR A 95 -3.08 -15.89 3.23
C TYR A 95 -4.18 -15.33 2.34
N ILE A 96 -4.23 -14.01 2.23
CA ILE A 96 -5.27 -13.35 1.44
C ILE A 96 -5.13 -13.70 -0.03
N GLU A 97 -3.92 -13.67 -0.56
CA GLU A 97 -3.68 -14.05 -1.95
C GLU A 97 -4.11 -15.48 -2.21
N ARG A 98 -3.81 -16.40 -1.30
CA ARG A 98 -4.21 -17.81 -1.46
C ARG A 98 -5.71 -17.97 -1.38
N THR A 99 -6.37 -17.20 -0.52
CA THR A 99 -7.82 -17.29 -0.35
C THR A 99 -8.54 -16.68 -1.55
N GLU A 100 -8.08 -15.55 -2.03
CA GLU A 100 -8.70 -14.86 -3.15
C GLU A 100 -8.34 -15.48 -4.49
N GLY A 101 -7.16 -16.03 -4.60
CA GLY A 101 -6.70 -16.71 -5.81
C GLY A 101 -7.18 -18.14 -5.93
N GLY A 102 -7.77 -18.66 -4.89
CA GLY A 102 -8.33 -20.02 -4.87
C GLY A 102 -9.75 -20.07 -5.40
#